data_87adb6b97d7d782f84ea36d24b72106d
#
_entry.id   87adb6b97d7d782f84ea36d24b72106d
#
_cell.length_a   1.000
_cell.length_b   1.000
_cell.length_c   1.000
_cell.angle_alpha   90.00
_cell.angle_beta   90.00
_cell.angle_gamma   90.00
#
_symmetry.space_group_name_H-M   'P 1'
#
loop_
_entity.id
_entity.type
_entity.pdbx_description
1 polymer ?
#
loop_
_entity_poly.entity_id
_entity_poly.type
_entity_poly.pdbx_seq_one_letter_code
_entity_poly.pdbx_strand_id
1 'polypeptide(L)'
;MELTMRYLLLAVPILLLPLSYSYAHEDHHHHEHEEAASLAAHEHGAAQLNVALDGKRLELELTSPAMNLLGFEHAPASAADEAKIANARAQLEQPQGLFGLPSAAECTVSEQHFEGELLGSAHAGYKRGDDHDHEHKNEHKHEHEDGGHSDIAARYQLDCSNPDALHALNLKGLFESFPGTEKIQVQLIGPNGQQGVELTPARAQLPF
;
A
#
# COMPACT_ATOMS: atom_id res chain seq x y z
N MET A 1 -4.25 -65.26 49.68
CA MET A 1 -5.07 -64.23 48.90
C MET A 1 -4.31 -63.91 47.64
N GLU A 2 -4.58 -64.68 46.59
CA GLU A 2 -3.86 -64.61 45.32
C GLU A 2 -4.67 -63.71 44.33
N LEU A 3 -4.05 -62.66 43.88
CA LEU A 3 -4.63 -61.77 42.87
C LEU A 3 -4.16 -62.26 41.48
N THR A 4 -5.04 -62.95 40.78
CA THR A 4 -4.80 -63.42 39.40
C THR A 4 -5.00 -62.23 38.43
N MET A 5 -3.90 -61.77 37.84
CA MET A 5 -3.87 -60.73 36.79
C MET A 5 -4.20 -61.34 35.44
N ARG A 6 -5.42 -61.07 34.94
CA ARG A 6 -5.87 -61.52 33.61
C ARG A 6 -5.35 -60.53 32.52
N TYR A 7 -4.40 -60.97 31.72
CA TYR A 7 -3.97 -60.27 30.50
C TYR A 7 -5.02 -60.41 29.42
N LEU A 8 -5.66 -59.31 29.03
CA LEU A 8 -6.56 -59.24 27.90
C LEU A 8 -5.72 -58.91 26.65
N LEU A 9 -5.50 -59.91 25.79
CA LEU A 9 -4.87 -59.73 24.48
C LEU A 9 -5.87 -59.11 23.52
N LEU A 10 -5.72 -57.83 23.21
CA LEU A 10 -6.44 -57.15 22.12
C LEU A 10 -5.72 -57.45 20.82
N ALA A 11 -6.31 -58.31 20.00
CA ALA A 11 -5.89 -58.52 18.60
C ALA A 11 -6.36 -57.33 17.74
N VAL A 12 -5.42 -56.54 17.21
CA VAL A 12 -5.68 -55.48 16.23
C VAL A 12 -5.68 -56.10 14.83
N PRO A 13 -6.76 -55.99 14.06
CA PRO A 13 -6.75 -56.43 12.67
C PRO A 13 -5.97 -55.43 11.82
N ILE A 14 -4.90 -55.87 11.20
CA ILE A 14 -4.15 -55.13 10.18
C ILE A 14 -5.01 -55.05 8.91
N LEU A 15 -5.56 -53.87 8.64
CA LEU A 15 -6.30 -53.59 7.41
C LEU A 15 -5.29 -53.29 6.28
N LEU A 16 -5.10 -54.27 5.37
CA LEU A 16 -4.31 -54.11 4.16
C LEU A 16 -5.05 -53.18 3.20
N LEU A 17 -4.61 -51.94 3.10
CA LEU A 17 -5.05 -50.99 2.05
C LEU A 17 -4.23 -51.24 0.78
N PRO A 18 -4.87 -51.33 -0.41
CA PRO A 18 -4.14 -51.44 -1.68
C PRO A 18 -3.47 -50.12 -2.01
N LEU A 19 -2.14 -50.13 -2.24
CA LEU A 19 -1.42 -49.00 -2.82
C LEU A 19 -1.85 -48.86 -4.29
N SER A 20 -2.63 -47.81 -4.55
CA SER A 20 -2.90 -47.39 -5.92
C SER A 20 -1.67 -46.61 -6.44
N TYR A 21 -0.89 -47.20 -7.32
CA TYR A 21 0.14 -46.50 -8.06
C TYR A 21 -0.55 -45.60 -9.10
N SER A 22 -0.58 -44.32 -8.88
CA SER A 22 -0.92 -43.32 -9.88
C SER A 22 0.30 -43.12 -10.78
N TYR A 23 0.23 -43.57 -12.02
CA TYR A 23 1.18 -43.15 -13.05
C TYR A 23 0.87 -41.69 -13.38
N ALA A 24 1.75 -40.79 -12.96
CA ALA A 24 1.75 -39.43 -13.46
C ALA A 24 2.23 -39.45 -14.91
N HIS A 25 1.34 -39.08 -15.82
CA HIS A 25 1.67 -38.85 -17.22
C HIS A 25 2.36 -37.49 -17.26
N GLU A 26 3.63 -37.45 -17.65
CA GLU A 26 4.38 -36.23 -17.90
C GLU A 26 3.92 -35.64 -19.24
N ASP A 27 2.82 -34.91 -19.23
CA ASP A 27 2.53 -33.93 -20.26
C ASP A 27 3.32 -32.69 -19.95
N HIS A 28 4.40 -32.44 -20.67
CA HIS A 28 5.10 -31.16 -20.70
C HIS A 28 4.19 -30.11 -21.34
N HIS A 29 3.22 -29.61 -20.57
CA HIS A 29 2.63 -28.32 -20.85
C HIS A 29 3.67 -27.30 -20.45
N HIS A 30 4.29 -26.64 -21.41
CA HIS A 30 4.89 -25.34 -21.24
C HIS A 30 3.79 -24.43 -20.68
N HIS A 31 3.69 -24.37 -19.35
CA HIS A 31 3.08 -23.22 -18.69
C HIS A 31 4.06 -22.09 -18.91
N GLU A 32 3.81 -21.30 -19.96
CA GLU A 32 4.18 -19.92 -19.93
C GLU A 32 3.64 -19.40 -18.60
N HIS A 33 4.54 -19.15 -17.65
CA HIS A 33 4.23 -18.34 -16.50
C HIS A 33 3.95 -16.95 -17.06
N GLU A 34 2.72 -16.75 -17.54
CA GLU A 34 2.13 -15.44 -17.43
C GLU A 34 2.22 -15.14 -15.93
N GLU A 35 3.26 -14.39 -15.56
CA GLU A 35 3.18 -13.57 -14.36
C GLU A 35 1.92 -12.75 -14.58
N ALA A 36 0.79 -13.26 -14.09
CA ALA A 36 -0.36 -12.46 -13.84
C ALA A 36 0.14 -11.46 -12.80
N ALA A 37 0.77 -10.37 -13.28
CA ALA A 37 0.73 -9.14 -12.55
C ALA A 37 -0.75 -8.96 -12.25
N SER A 38 -1.14 -9.27 -11.02
CA SER A 38 -2.44 -8.92 -10.49
C SER A 38 -2.48 -7.39 -10.60
N LEU A 39 -2.96 -6.92 -11.73
CA LEU A 39 -3.48 -5.58 -11.83
C LEU A 39 -4.62 -5.59 -10.83
N ALA A 40 -4.32 -5.20 -9.60
CA ALA A 40 -5.34 -4.98 -8.60
C ALA A 40 -6.31 -4.02 -9.26
N ALA A 41 -7.53 -4.50 -9.50
CA ALA A 41 -8.56 -3.69 -10.13
C ALA A 41 -8.72 -2.45 -9.26
N HIS A 42 -8.29 -1.28 -9.77
CA HIS A 42 -8.43 -0.01 -9.06
C HIS A 42 -9.91 0.31 -8.98
N GLU A 43 -10.36 0.59 -7.78
CA GLU A 43 -11.72 1.12 -7.56
C GLU A 43 -11.63 2.63 -7.41
N HIS A 44 -12.15 3.36 -8.40
CA HIS A 44 -12.26 4.82 -8.30
C HIS A 44 -13.09 5.19 -7.07
N GLY A 45 -12.68 6.22 -6.37
CA GLY A 45 -13.26 6.62 -5.09
C GLY A 45 -12.64 5.91 -3.88
N ALA A 46 -11.91 4.79 -4.06
CA ALA A 46 -11.27 4.07 -2.98
C ALA A 46 -9.75 4.35 -2.94
N ALA A 47 -9.21 4.51 -1.73
CA ALA A 47 -7.78 4.60 -1.46
C ALA A 47 -7.39 3.63 -0.33
N GLN A 48 -6.10 3.38 -0.19
CA GLN A 48 -5.53 2.57 0.89
C GLN A 48 -4.56 3.42 1.71
N LEU A 49 -4.55 3.24 3.03
CA LEU A 49 -3.62 3.91 3.93
C LEU A 49 -3.07 2.90 4.93
N ASN A 50 -1.77 2.69 4.89
CA ASN A 50 -1.04 1.97 5.92
C ASN A 50 -0.48 2.96 6.93
N VAL A 51 -0.68 2.69 8.21
CA VAL A 51 -0.23 3.52 9.33
C VAL A 51 0.54 2.64 10.31
N ALA A 52 1.75 3.05 10.67
CA ALA A 52 2.51 2.40 11.73
C ALA A 52 3.01 3.46 12.72
N LEU A 53 2.75 3.24 14.02
CA LEU A 53 3.29 4.05 15.11
C LEU A 53 4.14 3.16 16.02
N ASP A 54 5.46 3.38 15.97
CA ASP A 54 6.43 2.69 16.82
C ASP A 54 7.24 3.71 17.65
N GLY A 55 6.94 3.76 18.93
CA GLY A 55 7.54 4.74 19.83
C GLY A 55 7.28 6.17 19.36
N LYS A 56 8.32 6.85 18.87
CA LYS A 56 8.25 8.23 18.36
C LYS A 56 8.10 8.32 16.85
N ARG A 57 8.20 7.18 16.14
CA ARG A 57 8.14 7.16 14.67
C ARG A 57 6.73 6.85 14.20
N LEU A 58 6.21 7.75 13.38
CA LEU A 58 4.96 7.56 12.65
C LEU A 58 5.29 7.37 11.17
N GLU A 59 4.84 6.26 10.60
CA GLU A 59 4.95 5.97 9.18
C GLU A 59 3.55 5.96 8.55
N LEU A 60 3.42 6.63 7.41
CA LEU A 60 2.18 6.70 6.65
C LEU A 60 2.48 6.33 5.19
N GLU A 61 1.69 5.44 4.62
CA GLU A 61 1.74 5.10 3.19
C GLU A 61 0.33 5.15 2.61
N LEU A 62 0.09 6.17 1.80
CA LEU A 62 -1.15 6.35 1.05
C LEU A 62 -0.96 5.83 -0.37
N THR A 63 -1.87 4.97 -0.84
CA THR A 63 -1.96 4.54 -2.24
C THR A 63 -3.35 4.83 -2.76
N SER A 64 -3.45 5.48 -3.91
CA SER A 64 -4.72 5.89 -4.49
C SER A 64 -4.64 5.93 -6.02
N PRO A 65 -5.70 5.53 -6.73
CA PRO A 65 -5.84 5.84 -8.15
C PRO A 65 -5.63 7.34 -8.42
N ALA A 66 -4.94 7.67 -9.51
CA ALA A 66 -4.71 9.06 -9.90
C ALA A 66 -6.03 9.81 -10.14
N MET A 67 -7.06 9.12 -10.59
CA MET A 67 -8.41 9.66 -10.73
C MET A 67 -8.90 10.34 -9.45
N ASN A 68 -8.64 9.75 -8.27
CA ASN A 68 -9.10 10.29 -6.99
C ASN A 68 -8.39 11.59 -6.62
N LEU A 69 -7.09 11.71 -6.97
CA LEU A 69 -6.25 12.82 -6.56
C LEU A 69 -6.16 13.92 -7.63
N LEU A 70 -6.17 13.54 -8.92
CA LEU A 70 -6.00 14.44 -10.06
C LEU A 70 -7.31 14.68 -10.83
N GLY A 71 -8.24 13.73 -10.77
CA GLY A 71 -9.46 13.71 -11.58
C GLY A 71 -9.22 13.19 -13.00
N PHE A 72 -8.07 12.55 -13.28
CA PHE A 72 -7.74 11.90 -14.54
C PHE A 72 -6.60 10.88 -14.36
N GLU A 73 -6.42 9.98 -15.35
CA GLU A 73 -5.38 8.94 -15.36
C GLU A 73 -4.58 8.89 -16.67
N HIS A 74 -4.89 9.79 -17.61
CA HIS A 74 -4.14 9.91 -18.86
C HIS A 74 -2.91 10.81 -18.69
N ALA A 75 -1.94 10.72 -19.60
CA ALA A 75 -0.83 11.64 -19.64
C ALA A 75 -1.33 13.11 -19.75
N PRO A 76 -0.70 14.07 -19.06
CA PRO A 76 -1.15 15.46 -19.07
C PRO A 76 -1.14 16.01 -20.52
N ALA A 77 -2.30 16.49 -20.98
CA ALA A 77 -2.49 16.99 -22.34
C ALA A 77 -2.69 18.51 -22.40
N SER A 78 -2.76 19.18 -21.25
CA SER A 78 -3.01 20.61 -21.16
C SER A 78 -2.29 21.25 -19.96
N ALA A 79 -2.09 22.57 -20.02
CA ALA A 79 -1.57 23.33 -18.88
C ALA A 79 -2.50 23.23 -17.64
N ALA A 80 -3.80 22.94 -17.84
CA ALA A 80 -4.72 22.71 -16.75
C ALA A 80 -4.44 21.36 -16.05
N ASP A 81 -4.06 20.32 -16.78
CA ASP A 81 -3.69 19.03 -16.20
C ASP A 81 -2.37 19.14 -15.44
N GLU A 82 -1.39 19.83 -16.00
CA GLU A 82 -0.12 20.11 -15.32
C GLU A 82 -0.33 20.90 -14.01
N ALA A 83 -1.26 21.87 -14.01
CA ALA A 83 -1.60 22.63 -12.81
C ALA A 83 -2.27 21.75 -11.73
N LYS A 84 -3.13 20.78 -12.13
CA LYS A 84 -3.73 19.83 -11.18
C LYS A 84 -2.68 18.91 -10.56
N ILE A 85 -1.74 18.40 -11.35
CA ILE A 85 -0.61 17.59 -10.87
C ILE A 85 0.22 18.39 -9.85
N ALA A 86 0.60 19.62 -10.20
CA ALA A 86 1.36 20.50 -9.32
C ALA A 86 0.62 20.80 -8.00
N ASN A 87 -0.70 21.04 -8.06
CA ASN A 87 -1.53 21.26 -6.90
C ASN A 87 -1.63 20.02 -6.01
N ALA A 88 -1.89 18.85 -6.60
CA ALA A 88 -1.97 17.61 -5.84
C ALA A 88 -0.65 17.32 -5.12
N ARG A 89 0.46 17.51 -5.82
CA ARG A 89 1.80 17.36 -5.23
C ARG A 89 2.01 18.32 -4.05
N ALA A 90 1.70 19.60 -4.22
CA ALA A 90 1.84 20.60 -3.17
C ALA A 90 0.98 20.28 -1.92
N GLN A 91 -0.16 19.64 -2.10
CA GLN A 91 -1.00 19.18 -1.00
C GLN A 91 -0.41 17.92 -0.34
N LEU A 92 0.07 16.94 -1.12
CA LEU A 92 0.74 15.75 -0.59
C LEU A 92 2.00 16.11 0.22
N GLU A 93 2.69 17.20 -0.09
CA GLU A 93 3.85 17.69 0.65
C GLU A 93 3.49 18.26 2.06
N GLN A 94 2.21 18.28 2.43
CA GLN A 94 1.72 18.81 3.72
C GLN A 94 1.00 17.76 4.58
N PRO A 95 1.68 16.69 5.02
CA PRO A 95 1.05 15.59 5.74
C PRO A 95 0.38 15.99 7.05
N GLN A 96 0.85 17.05 7.73
CA GLN A 96 0.25 17.54 8.97
C GLN A 96 -1.23 17.93 8.77
N GLY A 97 -1.53 18.61 7.65
CA GLY A 97 -2.88 19.02 7.29
C GLY A 97 -3.72 17.86 6.76
N LEU A 98 -3.15 17.04 5.89
CA LEU A 98 -3.86 15.90 5.26
C LEU A 98 -4.32 14.86 6.27
N PHE A 99 -3.43 14.49 7.20
CA PHE A 99 -3.69 13.46 8.20
C PHE A 99 -4.14 14.03 9.55
N GLY A 100 -4.27 15.36 9.66
CA GLY A 100 -4.76 16.04 10.86
C GLY A 100 -3.92 15.73 12.11
N LEU A 101 -2.60 15.76 11.96
CA LEU A 101 -1.67 15.49 13.05
C LEU A 101 -1.82 16.56 14.13
N PRO A 102 -2.07 16.20 15.40
CA PRO A 102 -2.19 17.18 16.46
C PRO A 102 -0.85 17.89 16.70
N SER A 103 -0.87 19.24 16.77
CA SER A 103 0.35 20.02 17.02
C SER A 103 1.02 19.66 18.34
N ALA A 104 0.24 19.20 19.34
CA ALA A 104 0.75 18.73 20.61
C ALA A 104 1.64 17.48 20.54
N ALA A 105 1.54 16.69 19.47
CA ALA A 105 2.41 15.54 19.22
C ALA A 105 3.80 15.95 18.72
N GLU A 106 3.96 17.21 18.27
CA GLU A 106 5.22 17.79 17.78
C GLU A 106 5.90 16.89 16.73
N CYS A 107 5.10 16.39 15.76
CA CYS A 107 5.60 15.56 14.68
C CYS A 107 6.28 16.41 13.60
N THR A 108 7.48 16.01 13.20
CA THR A 108 8.24 16.62 12.10
C THR A 108 8.48 15.59 11.02
N VAL A 109 8.34 15.99 9.75
CA VAL A 109 8.64 15.10 8.62
C VAL A 109 10.15 14.89 8.54
N SER A 110 10.59 13.63 8.69
CA SER A 110 11.99 13.25 8.50
C SER A 110 12.26 12.79 7.06
N GLU A 111 11.27 12.13 6.43
CA GLU A 111 11.35 11.69 5.04
C GLU A 111 9.97 11.73 4.39
N GLN A 112 9.92 12.08 3.11
CA GLN A 112 8.74 11.92 2.28
C GLN A 112 9.12 11.53 0.85
N HIS A 113 8.33 10.63 0.27
CA HIS A 113 8.55 10.11 -1.06
C HIS A 113 7.24 9.94 -1.81
N PHE A 114 7.24 10.37 -3.08
CA PHE A 114 6.08 10.29 -3.95
C PHE A 114 6.41 9.49 -5.19
N GLU A 115 5.57 8.52 -5.51
CA GLU A 115 5.67 7.66 -6.68
C GLU A 115 4.37 7.76 -7.49
N GLY A 116 4.49 7.63 -8.79
CA GLY A 116 3.37 7.60 -9.72
C GLY A 116 3.81 8.20 -11.05
N GLU A 117 3.39 7.58 -12.15
CA GLU A 117 3.78 8.00 -13.49
C GLU A 117 3.45 9.49 -13.72
N LEU A 118 2.28 9.92 -13.26
CA LEU A 118 1.80 11.30 -13.44
C LEU A 118 2.46 12.32 -12.50
N LEU A 119 3.01 11.90 -11.35
CA LEU A 119 3.74 12.80 -10.46
C LEU A 119 5.21 12.99 -10.85
N GLY A 120 5.73 12.15 -11.74
CA GLY A 120 7.15 12.05 -12.01
C GLY A 120 7.92 11.49 -10.80
N SER A 121 9.05 10.82 -11.04
CA SER A 121 9.95 10.35 -9.98
C SER A 121 10.75 11.52 -9.44
N ALA A 122 10.20 12.30 -8.52
CA ALA A 122 10.92 13.38 -7.89
C ALA A 122 11.41 12.96 -6.50
N HIS A 123 12.65 12.55 -6.43
CA HIS A 123 13.39 12.51 -5.18
C HIS A 123 13.57 13.95 -4.67
N ALA A 124 12.80 14.37 -3.68
CA ALA A 124 13.06 15.59 -2.95
C ALA A 124 14.26 15.35 -2.04
N GLY A 125 15.44 15.72 -2.53
CA GLY A 125 16.64 15.87 -1.72
C GLY A 125 17.71 14.78 -1.85
N TYR A 126 18.53 14.89 -2.88
CA TYR A 126 20.00 14.84 -2.82
C TYR A 126 20.55 15.31 -4.16
N LYS A 127 21.11 16.52 -4.21
CA LYS A 127 22.00 16.93 -5.30
C LYS A 127 23.24 16.06 -5.20
N ARG A 128 23.32 15.00 -5.99
CA ARG A 128 24.58 14.37 -6.33
C ARG A 128 24.94 14.86 -7.74
N GLY A 129 25.81 15.84 -7.80
CA GLY A 129 26.52 16.12 -9.02
C GLY A 129 27.43 14.94 -9.29
N ASP A 130 27.30 14.38 -10.46
CA ASP A 130 28.42 13.80 -11.22
C ASP A 130 27.91 13.54 -12.65
N ASP A 131 28.54 14.27 -13.57
CA ASP A 131 28.47 14.09 -15.01
C ASP A 131 28.95 12.69 -15.39
N HIS A 132 28.10 11.87 -15.99
CA HIS A 132 28.52 10.82 -16.89
C HIS A 132 27.54 10.71 -18.05
N ASP A 133 27.95 11.32 -19.18
CA ASP A 133 27.44 11.03 -20.52
C ASP A 133 27.58 9.53 -20.84
N HIS A 134 26.47 8.84 -20.96
CA HIS A 134 26.39 7.59 -21.69
C HIS A 134 25.19 7.64 -22.63
N GLU A 135 25.46 7.99 -23.90
CA GLU A 135 24.59 7.74 -25.04
C GLU A 135 24.33 6.23 -25.17
N HIS A 136 23.17 5.76 -24.75
CA HIS A 136 22.61 4.50 -25.22
C HIS A 136 21.31 4.80 -25.98
N LYS A 137 21.46 4.92 -27.30
CA LYS A 137 20.34 4.74 -28.26
C LYS A 137 19.89 3.29 -28.18
N ASN A 138 18.77 3.02 -27.53
CA ASN A 138 17.94 1.87 -27.80
C ASN A 138 16.52 2.35 -28.04
N GLU A 139 16.18 2.51 -29.33
CA GLU A 139 14.82 2.65 -29.81
C GLU A 139 14.12 1.29 -29.64
N HIS A 140 13.49 1.05 -28.49
CA HIS A 140 12.42 0.07 -28.36
C HIS A 140 11.11 0.83 -28.24
N LYS A 141 10.49 1.04 -29.42
CA LYS A 141 9.14 1.53 -29.54
C LYS A 141 8.20 0.39 -29.10
N HIS A 142 7.91 0.30 -27.83
CA HIS A 142 6.79 -0.48 -27.34
C HIS A 142 5.57 0.43 -27.32
N GLU A 143 4.76 0.29 -28.37
CA GLU A 143 3.39 0.79 -28.37
C GLU A 143 2.60 -0.09 -27.39
N HIS A 144 2.60 0.24 -26.12
CA HIS A 144 1.64 -0.26 -25.16
C HIS A 144 0.43 0.67 -25.21
N GLU A 145 -0.55 0.32 -26.05
CA GLU A 145 -1.93 0.76 -25.88
C GLU A 145 -2.52 0.00 -24.67
N ASP A 146 -1.95 0.21 -23.48
CA ASP A 146 -2.64 -0.10 -22.25
C ASP A 146 -3.29 1.20 -21.78
N GLY A 147 -4.61 1.21 -21.69
CA GLY A 147 -5.37 2.20 -20.94
C GLY A 147 -4.92 2.13 -19.48
N GLY A 148 -3.70 2.63 -19.24
CA GLY A 148 -2.97 2.47 -18.00
C GLY A 148 -3.70 3.19 -16.88
N HIS A 149 -4.25 2.41 -15.96
CA HIS A 149 -4.64 2.91 -14.66
C HIS A 149 -3.36 3.27 -13.92
N SER A 150 -3.20 4.53 -13.54
CA SER A 150 -2.02 4.96 -12.80
C SER A 150 -2.36 5.20 -11.33
N ASP A 151 -1.60 4.54 -10.44
CA ASP A 151 -1.66 4.81 -9.02
C ASP A 151 -0.65 5.88 -8.63
N ILE A 152 -1.00 6.58 -7.56
CA ILE A 152 -0.12 7.50 -6.85
C ILE A 152 0.11 6.93 -5.46
N ALA A 153 1.38 6.76 -5.08
CA ALA A 153 1.80 6.41 -3.74
C ALA A 153 2.52 7.59 -3.07
N ALA A 154 2.17 7.85 -1.82
CA ALA A 154 2.80 8.88 -0.99
C ALA A 154 3.22 8.25 0.34
N ARG A 155 4.52 8.25 0.63
CA ARG A 155 5.11 7.69 1.85
C ARG A 155 5.70 8.80 2.68
N TYR A 156 5.49 8.71 4.00
CA TYR A 156 5.99 9.68 4.96
C TYR A 156 6.57 8.96 6.17
N GLN A 157 7.70 9.46 6.64
CA GLN A 157 8.23 9.16 7.95
C GLN A 157 8.23 10.44 8.77
N LEU A 158 7.67 10.37 9.97
CA LEU A 158 7.60 11.50 10.90
C LEU A 158 8.18 11.08 12.25
N ASP A 159 8.94 11.99 12.83
CA ASP A 159 9.44 11.85 14.20
C ASP A 159 8.60 12.77 15.12
N CYS A 160 7.88 12.15 16.07
CA CYS A 160 6.99 12.83 17.01
C CYS A 160 7.67 12.95 18.39
N SER A 161 7.97 14.18 18.84
CA SER A 161 8.63 14.40 20.14
C SER A 161 7.74 13.99 21.31
N ASN A 162 6.42 14.14 21.16
CA ASN A 162 5.41 13.81 22.16
C ASN A 162 4.35 12.86 21.59
N PRO A 163 4.69 11.58 21.36
CA PRO A 163 3.78 10.59 20.75
C PRO A 163 2.54 10.31 21.60
N ASP A 164 2.61 10.52 22.91
CA ASP A 164 1.47 10.33 23.82
C ASP A 164 0.32 11.31 23.53
N ALA A 165 0.59 12.42 22.83
CA ALA A 165 -0.43 13.35 22.37
C ALA A 165 -1.08 12.91 21.03
N LEU A 166 -0.56 11.88 20.38
CA LEU A 166 -1.06 11.34 19.12
C LEU A 166 -2.14 10.28 19.38
N HIS A 167 -3.35 10.72 19.78
CA HIS A 167 -4.44 9.80 20.09
C HIS A 167 -5.24 9.35 18.87
N ALA A 168 -5.22 10.13 17.79
CA ALA A 168 -5.92 9.84 16.54
C ALA A 168 -5.35 10.65 15.39
N LEU A 169 -5.51 10.12 14.17
CA LEU A 169 -5.41 10.92 12.94
C LEU A 169 -6.80 11.42 12.54
N ASN A 170 -6.84 12.55 11.84
CA ASN A 170 -8.07 13.09 11.28
C ASN A 170 -7.90 13.33 9.77
N LEU A 171 -8.41 12.40 8.96
CA LEU A 171 -8.26 12.42 7.51
C LEU A 171 -9.24 13.37 6.79
N LYS A 172 -9.91 14.25 7.55
CA LYS A 172 -10.81 15.25 6.97
C LYS A 172 -10.09 16.12 5.95
N GLY A 173 -8.86 16.57 6.27
CA GLY A 173 -8.03 17.35 5.36
C GLY A 173 -7.72 16.61 4.04
N LEU A 174 -7.52 15.29 4.09
CA LEU A 174 -7.29 14.48 2.90
C LEU A 174 -8.54 14.42 2.03
N PHE A 175 -9.72 14.13 2.59
CA PHE A 175 -10.96 14.11 1.85
C PHE A 175 -11.35 15.48 1.27
N GLU A 176 -11.05 16.58 1.99
CA GLU A 176 -11.30 17.93 1.49
C GLU A 176 -10.34 18.33 0.38
N SER A 177 -9.08 17.90 0.45
CA SER A 177 -8.06 18.15 -0.58
C SER A 177 -8.31 17.33 -1.84
N PHE A 178 -8.81 16.11 -1.69
CA PHE A 178 -9.01 15.15 -2.75
C PHE A 178 -10.45 14.62 -2.75
N PRO A 179 -11.41 15.43 -3.22
CA PRO A 179 -12.83 15.09 -3.16
C PRO A 179 -13.23 13.88 -4.04
N GLY A 180 -12.36 13.43 -4.95
CA GLY A 180 -12.52 12.18 -5.69
C GLY A 180 -12.33 10.93 -4.81
N THR A 181 -11.79 11.08 -3.58
CA THR A 181 -11.64 9.98 -2.62
C THR A 181 -12.91 9.88 -1.77
N GLU A 182 -13.68 8.80 -1.94
CA GLU A 182 -14.93 8.58 -1.23
C GLU A 182 -14.76 7.73 0.03
N LYS A 183 -13.77 6.82 0.02
CA LYS A 183 -13.43 5.94 1.14
C LYS A 183 -11.93 5.64 1.17
N ILE A 184 -11.42 5.36 2.36
CA ILE A 184 -10.05 4.94 2.59
C ILE A 184 -10.05 3.68 3.43
N GLN A 185 -9.47 2.60 2.92
CA GLN A 185 -9.22 1.38 3.67
C GLN A 185 -7.91 1.55 4.44
N VAL A 186 -8.00 1.58 5.77
CA VAL A 186 -6.87 1.80 6.64
C VAL A 186 -6.43 0.50 7.30
N GLN A 187 -5.12 0.26 7.27
CA GLN A 187 -4.43 -0.73 8.09
C GLN A 187 -3.56 0.03 9.10
N LEU A 188 -3.84 -0.13 10.38
CA LEU A 188 -3.09 0.52 11.45
C LEU A 188 -2.37 -0.51 12.30
N ILE A 189 -1.09 -0.27 12.56
CA ILE A 189 -0.29 -0.95 13.60
C ILE A 189 0.15 0.12 14.59
N GLY A 190 -0.22 -0.02 15.85
CA GLY A 190 0.07 0.96 16.88
C GLY A 190 0.19 0.36 18.27
N PRO A 191 0.29 1.18 19.32
CA PRO A 191 0.48 0.73 20.70
C PRO A 191 -0.61 -0.23 21.19
N ASN A 192 -1.84 -0.10 20.66
CA ASN A 192 -2.98 -0.93 21.01
C ASN A 192 -3.14 -2.18 20.11
N GLY A 193 -2.15 -2.47 19.25
CA GLY A 193 -2.15 -3.60 18.35
C GLY A 193 -2.48 -3.21 16.90
N GLN A 194 -3.05 -4.17 16.16
CA GLN A 194 -3.38 -4.00 14.75
C GLN A 194 -4.89 -3.87 14.58
N GLN A 195 -5.30 -2.96 13.70
CA GLN A 195 -6.70 -2.81 13.30
C GLN A 195 -6.83 -2.46 11.82
N GLY A 196 -7.94 -2.90 11.21
CA GLY A 196 -8.37 -2.49 9.88
C GLY A 196 -9.70 -1.73 9.99
N VAL A 197 -9.81 -0.59 9.30
CA VAL A 197 -11.02 0.22 9.32
C VAL A 197 -11.21 0.92 7.98
N GLU A 198 -12.47 1.09 7.57
CA GLU A 198 -12.82 1.94 6.44
C GLU A 198 -13.25 3.32 6.96
N LEU A 199 -12.62 4.36 6.44
CA LEU A 199 -12.93 5.76 6.71
C LEU A 199 -13.63 6.38 5.51
N THR A 200 -14.52 7.34 5.80
CA THR A 200 -15.27 8.12 4.82
C THR A 200 -15.27 9.58 5.24
N PRO A 201 -15.64 10.55 4.38
CA PRO A 201 -15.75 11.95 4.76
C PRO A 201 -16.58 12.21 6.02
N ALA A 202 -17.66 11.40 6.22
CA ALA A 202 -18.51 11.49 7.41
C ALA A 202 -17.88 10.84 8.66
N ARG A 203 -16.91 9.97 8.49
CA ARG A 203 -16.22 9.25 9.56
C ARG A 203 -14.71 9.22 9.26
N ALA A 204 -14.06 10.36 9.43
CA ALA A 204 -12.68 10.60 9.03
C ALA A 204 -11.65 10.44 10.16
N GLN A 205 -12.06 10.06 11.38
CA GLN A 205 -11.15 9.87 12.51
C GLN A 205 -10.67 8.43 12.62
N LEU A 206 -9.36 8.27 12.78
CA LEU A 206 -8.66 7.02 13.03
C LEU A 206 -8.03 7.08 14.42
N PRO A 207 -8.63 6.48 15.45
CA PRO A 207 -8.00 6.38 16.79
C PRO A 207 -6.82 5.38 16.76
N PHE A 208 -5.79 5.64 17.57
CA PHE A 208 -4.64 4.76 17.79
C PHE A 208 -4.90 3.75 18.90
#